data_ea7521a4823925ec217b2121ce382bc2
#
_entry.id   ea7521a4823925ec217b2121ce382bc2
#
_cell.length_a   1.000
_cell.length_b   1.000
_cell.length_c   1.000
_cell.angle_alpha   90.00
_cell.angle_beta   90.00
_cell.angle_gamma   90.00
#
_symmetry.space_group_name_H-M   'P 1'
#
loop_
_entity.id
_entity.type
_entity.pdbx_description
1 polymer ?
#
loop_
_entity_poly.entity_id
_entity_poly.type
_entity_poly.pdbx_seq_one_letter_code
_entity_poly.pdbx_strand_id
1 'polypeptide(L)'
;MLKQIKNNTAGSQARALALSHARLSNYRNFFGAVDDAQVLGLYQWNDELSAVLFRTISLVEIVLRNQFHRAMSSRYGVVGAQGSKDWYAHVALDPHSQEKITDITHRRRGKQTVPRVPAPSPDDVVSRLTFGFWPHLLDLRKDVHQQPVDWGPILVDVLPGHRQRQATHWAKPKHRDALFARLDLCNELRNRIAHHEPIWKLGPLMSESRPRHGTQRAVQAPAPSTPAEALIRLHLLYDRVIELLTWLSPDIAAQHAVSDMHLRCLYLLQSQALSAYQRALPPVEVDLATLGNLRTLRKTLRYVARRQQPILLKDGHRLIGHLNCVIS
;
A
#
# COMPACT_ATOMS: atom_id res chain seq x y z
N MET A 1 -20.63 -31.96 12.09
CA MET A 1 -21.36 -31.92 10.82
C MET A 1 -21.14 -30.58 10.17
N LEU A 2 -20.44 -30.52 9.01
CA LEU A 2 -20.10 -29.26 8.33
C LEU A 2 -21.34 -28.79 7.56
N LYS A 3 -21.94 -27.65 7.97
CA LYS A 3 -23.04 -27.03 7.20
C LYS A 3 -22.44 -26.19 6.06
N GLN A 4 -22.74 -26.51 4.82
CA GLN A 4 -22.50 -25.65 3.67
C GLN A 4 -23.60 -24.60 3.58
N ILE A 5 -23.22 -23.32 3.56
CA ILE A 5 -24.16 -22.24 3.22
C ILE A 5 -24.43 -22.34 1.71
N LYS A 6 -25.70 -22.57 1.33
CA LYS A 6 -26.09 -22.62 -0.09
C LYS A 6 -25.85 -21.27 -0.75
N ASN A 7 -25.13 -21.27 -1.89
CA ASN A 7 -25.00 -20.07 -2.72
C ASN A 7 -26.36 -19.58 -3.17
N ASN A 8 -26.72 -18.36 -2.76
CA ASN A 8 -27.98 -17.73 -3.14
C ASN A 8 -27.77 -17.00 -4.49
N THR A 9 -28.16 -17.63 -5.59
CA THR A 9 -28.06 -17.08 -6.96
C THR A 9 -28.73 -15.70 -7.09
N ALA A 10 -29.90 -15.49 -6.47
CA ALA A 10 -30.60 -14.19 -6.48
C ALA A 10 -29.76 -13.09 -5.76
N GLY A 11 -29.10 -13.43 -4.65
CA GLY A 11 -28.19 -12.50 -3.96
C GLY A 11 -26.95 -12.15 -4.77
N SER A 12 -26.41 -13.08 -5.56
CA SER A 12 -25.28 -12.84 -6.44
C SER A 12 -25.65 -11.91 -7.60
N GLN A 13 -26.82 -12.09 -8.20
CA GLN A 13 -27.32 -11.19 -9.26
C GLN A 13 -27.55 -9.76 -8.75
N ALA A 14 -28.17 -9.59 -7.58
CA ALA A 14 -28.38 -8.27 -6.98
C ALA A 14 -27.07 -7.55 -6.69
N ARG A 15 -26.04 -8.26 -6.19
CA ARG A 15 -24.70 -7.70 -5.96
C ARG A 15 -24.00 -7.33 -7.28
N ALA A 16 -24.12 -8.16 -8.31
CA ALA A 16 -23.54 -7.90 -9.62
C ALA A 16 -24.13 -6.63 -10.26
N LEU A 17 -25.44 -6.42 -10.13
CA LEU A 17 -26.10 -5.20 -10.57
C LEU A 17 -25.62 -3.96 -9.81
N ALA A 18 -25.45 -4.05 -8.48
CA ALA A 18 -24.99 -2.94 -7.65
C ALA A 18 -23.54 -2.51 -7.95
N LEU A 19 -22.68 -3.46 -8.33
CA LEU A 19 -21.27 -3.20 -8.67
C LEU A 19 -21.03 -2.74 -10.11
N SER A 20 -22.03 -2.74 -10.95
CA SER A 20 -22.05 -2.49 -12.39
C SER A 20 -21.39 -3.59 -13.24
N HIS A 21 -22.03 -3.88 -14.36
CA HIS A 21 -21.54 -4.87 -15.32
C HIS A 21 -20.17 -4.48 -15.93
N ALA A 22 -19.97 -3.21 -16.22
CA ALA A 22 -18.71 -2.70 -16.78
C ALA A 22 -17.49 -2.95 -15.87
N ARG A 23 -17.68 -2.81 -14.55
CA ARG A 23 -16.64 -3.11 -13.56
C ARG A 23 -16.33 -4.60 -13.52
N LEU A 24 -17.35 -5.43 -13.47
CA LEU A 24 -17.22 -6.88 -13.32
C LEU A 24 -16.74 -7.60 -14.59
N SER A 25 -17.01 -7.05 -15.77
CA SER A 25 -16.55 -7.64 -17.04
C SER A 25 -15.02 -7.75 -17.15
N ASN A 26 -14.27 -6.83 -16.53
CA ASN A 26 -12.82 -6.92 -16.48
C ASN A 26 -12.35 -8.21 -15.78
N TYR A 27 -12.99 -8.56 -14.65
CA TYR A 27 -12.66 -9.79 -13.89
C TYR A 27 -13.08 -11.03 -14.69
N ARG A 28 -14.29 -11.03 -15.27
CA ARG A 28 -14.77 -12.14 -16.08
C ARG A 28 -13.80 -12.47 -17.20
N ASN A 29 -13.40 -11.47 -17.97
CA ASN A 29 -12.57 -11.66 -19.15
C ASN A 29 -11.14 -12.07 -18.81
N PHE A 30 -10.53 -11.43 -17.80
CA PHE A 30 -9.13 -11.69 -17.45
C PHE A 30 -8.92 -13.03 -16.74
N PHE A 31 -9.83 -13.41 -15.83
CA PHE A 31 -9.72 -14.64 -15.05
C PHE A 31 -10.50 -15.82 -15.63
N GLY A 32 -11.22 -15.64 -16.75
CA GLY A 32 -12.02 -16.70 -17.34
C GLY A 32 -13.20 -17.16 -16.46
N ALA A 33 -13.80 -16.26 -15.68
CA ALA A 33 -14.92 -16.60 -14.81
C ALA A 33 -16.19 -16.90 -15.61
N VAL A 34 -16.83 -18.05 -15.33
CA VAL A 34 -17.96 -18.56 -16.12
C VAL A 34 -19.31 -18.07 -15.63
N ASP A 35 -19.40 -17.67 -14.35
CA ASP A 35 -20.66 -17.20 -13.74
C ASP A 35 -20.43 -16.00 -12.80
N ASP A 36 -21.50 -15.39 -12.33
CA ASP A 36 -21.46 -14.22 -11.47
C ASP A 36 -20.91 -14.52 -10.08
N ALA A 37 -21.06 -15.74 -9.57
CA ALA A 37 -20.51 -16.12 -8.27
C ALA A 37 -18.98 -16.11 -8.30
N GLN A 38 -18.39 -16.65 -9.37
CA GLN A 38 -16.94 -16.61 -9.59
C GLN A 38 -16.42 -15.18 -9.76
N VAL A 39 -17.13 -14.35 -10.53
CA VAL A 39 -16.76 -12.93 -10.72
C VAL A 39 -16.80 -12.17 -9.40
N LEU A 40 -17.82 -12.38 -8.59
CA LEU A 40 -17.94 -11.73 -7.28
C LEU A 40 -16.89 -12.23 -6.29
N GLY A 41 -16.53 -13.50 -6.33
CA GLY A 41 -15.41 -14.05 -5.55
C GLY A 41 -14.09 -13.39 -5.90
N LEU A 42 -13.78 -13.24 -7.20
CA LEU A 42 -12.58 -12.55 -7.68
C LEU A 42 -12.59 -11.05 -7.33
N TYR A 43 -13.74 -10.41 -7.41
CA TYR A 43 -13.91 -9.02 -6.95
C TYR A 43 -13.60 -8.89 -5.45
N GLN A 44 -14.14 -9.81 -4.64
CA GLN A 44 -13.87 -9.85 -3.20
C GLN A 44 -12.39 -10.09 -2.90
N TRP A 45 -11.72 -11.01 -3.63
CA TRP A 45 -10.26 -11.21 -3.53
C TRP A 45 -9.49 -9.91 -3.76
N ASN A 46 -9.81 -9.18 -4.84
CA ASN A 46 -9.18 -7.91 -5.14
C ASN A 46 -9.44 -6.87 -4.04
N ASP A 47 -10.66 -6.80 -3.52
CA ASP A 47 -11.05 -5.85 -2.48
C ASP A 47 -10.27 -6.10 -1.18
N GLU A 48 -10.19 -7.36 -0.73
CA GLU A 48 -9.43 -7.72 0.46
C GLU A 48 -7.93 -7.49 0.30
N LEU A 49 -7.35 -7.86 -0.85
CA LEU A 49 -5.95 -7.59 -1.13
C LEU A 49 -5.66 -6.08 -1.20
N SER A 50 -6.56 -5.30 -1.81
CA SER A 50 -6.49 -3.84 -1.84
C SER A 50 -6.50 -3.23 -0.44
N ALA A 51 -7.39 -3.71 0.43
CA ALA A 51 -7.49 -3.21 1.81
C ALA A 51 -6.20 -3.47 2.62
N VAL A 52 -5.61 -4.65 2.50
CA VAL A 52 -4.35 -4.98 3.19
C VAL A 52 -3.18 -4.16 2.64
N LEU A 53 -3.06 -4.06 1.31
CA LEU A 53 -2.04 -3.24 0.66
C LEU A 53 -2.17 -1.77 1.03
N PHE A 54 -3.38 -1.23 1.06
CA PHE A 54 -3.62 0.16 1.45
C PHE A 54 -3.14 0.45 2.86
N ARG A 55 -3.43 -0.43 3.82
CA ARG A 55 -2.95 -0.29 5.20
C ARG A 55 -1.43 -0.37 5.30
N THR A 56 -0.80 -1.26 4.54
CA THR A 56 0.67 -1.37 4.49
C THR A 56 1.30 -0.10 3.88
N ILE A 57 0.74 0.41 2.78
CA ILE A 57 1.22 1.66 2.16
C ILE A 57 0.99 2.86 3.08
N SER A 58 -0.13 2.91 3.80
CA SER A 58 -0.38 3.96 4.80
C SER A 58 0.65 3.93 5.93
N LEU A 59 1.09 2.75 6.36
CA LEU A 59 2.20 2.63 7.32
C LEU A 59 3.50 3.20 6.74
N VAL A 60 3.82 2.84 5.49
CA VAL A 60 4.97 3.40 4.76
C VAL A 60 4.87 4.93 4.69
N GLU A 61 3.70 5.48 4.35
CA GLU A 61 3.46 6.93 4.26
C GLU A 61 3.72 7.64 5.61
N ILE A 62 3.21 7.08 6.71
CA ILE A 62 3.43 7.62 8.06
C ILE A 62 4.92 7.63 8.41
N VAL A 63 5.62 6.53 8.18
CA VAL A 63 7.06 6.43 8.49
C VAL A 63 7.86 7.37 7.59
N LEU A 64 7.56 7.40 6.29
CA LEU A 64 8.22 8.24 5.29
C LEU A 64 8.16 9.73 5.68
N ARG A 65 6.94 10.23 5.92
CA ARG A 65 6.74 11.65 6.28
C ARG A 65 7.48 12.02 7.57
N ASN A 66 7.46 11.13 8.57
CA ASN A 66 8.13 11.38 9.85
C ASN A 66 9.66 11.37 9.71
N GLN A 67 10.22 10.49 8.88
CA GLN A 67 11.66 10.46 8.59
C GLN A 67 12.10 11.74 7.87
N PHE A 68 11.40 12.13 6.79
CA PHE A 68 11.69 13.39 6.12
C PHE A 68 11.51 14.59 7.04
N HIS A 69 10.41 14.62 7.81
CA HIS A 69 10.14 15.73 8.72
C HIS A 69 11.27 15.93 9.72
N ARG A 70 11.73 14.87 10.37
CA ARG A 70 12.88 14.94 11.30
C ARG A 70 14.18 15.38 10.62
N ALA A 71 14.53 14.75 9.49
CA ALA A 71 15.76 15.03 8.78
C ALA A 71 15.81 16.48 8.23
N MET A 72 14.68 16.99 7.74
CA MET A 72 14.56 18.36 7.26
C MET A 72 14.50 19.38 8.41
N SER A 73 13.76 19.07 9.48
CA SER A 73 13.67 19.93 10.67
C SER A 73 15.01 20.19 11.33
N SER A 74 15.90 19.19 11.35
CA SER A 74 17.24 19.34 11.96
C SER A 74 18.17 20.26 11.15
N ARG A 75 17.87 20.53 9.87
CA ARG A 75 18.73 21.28 8.96
C ARG A 75 18.17 22.65 8.57
N TYR A 76 16.89 22.72 8.33
CA TYR A 76 16.24 23.91 7.76
C TYR A 76 15.22 24.57 8.69
N GLY A 77 14.68 23.83 9.65
CA GLY A 77 13.62 24.34 10.51
C GLY A 77 14.13 25.29 11.59
N VAL A 78 13.38 26.35 11.85
CA VAL A 78 13.68 27.38 12.87
C VAL A 78 12.67 27.34 13.99
N VAL A 79 11.37 27.39 13.67
CA VAL A 79 10.27 27.44 14.64
C VAL A 79 9.65 26.07 14.85
N GLY A 80 9.42 25.69 16.10
CA GLY A 80 8.80 24.44 16.49
C GLY A 80 9.57 23.69 17.57
N ALA A 81 9.12 22.47 17.91
CA ALA A 81 9.76 21.62 18.89
C ALA A 81 11.00 20.90 18.31
N GLN A 82 11.80 20.29 19.17
CA GLN A 82 12.93 19.46 18.74
C GLN A 82 12.41 18.29 17.85
N GLY A 83 13.00 18.19 16.64
CA GLY A 83 12.61 17.17 15.66
C GLY A 83 11.33 17.47 14.87
N SER A 84 10.61 18.55 15.20
CA SER A 84 9.39 19.00 14.51
C SER A 84 9.43 20.51 14.31
N LYS A 85 10.01 20.94 13.19
CA LYS A 85 10.15 22.34 12.84
C LYS A 85 9.59 22.68 11.46
N ASP A 86 9.42 23.95 11.21
CA ASP A 86 8.81 24.56 10.02
C ASP A 86 9.72 24.57 8.78
N TRP A 87 10.51 23.52 8.56
CA TRP A 87 11.50 23.41 7.48
C TRP A 87 10.95 23.78 6.10
N TYR A 88 9.65 23.52 5.86
CA TYR A 88 8.97 23.80 4.59
C TYR A 88 8.88 25.30 4.27
N ALA A 89 9.02 26.17 5.28
CA ALA A 89 9.08 27.61 5.11
C ALA A 89 10.50 28.11 4.76
N HIS A 90 11.52 27.26 4.90
CA HIS A 90 12.94 27.60 4.75
C HIS A 90 13.61 26.95 3.53
N VAL A 91 12.82 26.29 2.65
CA VAL A 91 13.31 25.68 1.43
C VAL A 91 12.51 26.18 0.22
N ALA A 92 13.15 26.23 -0.96
CA ALA A 92 12.53 26.70 -2.19
C ALA A 92 11.73 25.58 -2.87
N LEU A 93 10.54 25.28 -2.34
CA LEU A 93 9.63 24.29 -2.91
C LEU A 93 9.20 24.68 -4.32
N ASP A 94 8.90 23.68 -5.16
CA ASP A 94 8.24 23.92 -6.44
C ASP A 94 6.81 24.50 -6.23
N PRO A 95 6.23 25.18 -7.25
CA PRO A 95 4.95 25.86 -7.11
C PRO A 95 3.81 24.96 -6.62
N HIS A 96 3.76 23.71 -7.09
CA HIS A 96 2.70 22.76 -6.69
C HIS A 96 2.85 22.31 -5.23
N SER A 97 4.09 22.01 -4.80
CA SER A 97 4.39 21.68 -3.39
C SER A 97 4.13 22.87 -2.48
N GLN A 98 4.47 24.11 -2.92
CA GLN A 98 4.21 25.33 -2.18
C GLN A 98 2.69 25.62 -2.05
N GLU A 99 1.91 25.35 -3.08
CA GLU A 99 0.45 25.47 -3.03
C GLU A 99 -0.13 24.56 -1.95
N LYS A 100 0.30 23.29 -1.86
CA LYS A 100 -0.15 22.37 -0.80
C LYS A 100 0.16 22.88 0.60
N ILE A 101 1.35 23.43 0.81
CA ILE A 101 1.70 24.06 2.10
C ILE A 101 0.79 25.27 2.37
N THR A 102 0.56 26.10 1.36
CA THR A 102 -0.31 27.29 1.47
C THR A 102 -1.74 26.91 1.81
N ASP A 103 -2.31 25.89 1.19
CA ASP A 103 -3.68 25.41 1.49
C ASP A 103 -3.84 24.94 2.94
N ILE A 104 -2.77 24.43 3.54
CA ILE A 104 -2.78 23.99 4.93
C ILE A 104 -2.57 25.16 5.90
N THR A 105 -1.63 26.05 5.59
CA THR A 105 -1.22 27.15 6.49
C THR A 105 -2.06 28.42 6.37
N HIS A 106 -2.78 28.57 5.26
CA HIS A 106 -3.60 29.73 4.95
C HIS A 106 -5.07 29.35 4.78
N ARG A 107 -5.94 30.35 4.74
CA ARG A 107 -7.37 30.23 4.41
C ARG A 107 -7.79 31.31 3.45
N ARG A 108 -8.79 31.04 2.63
CA ARG A 108 -9.43 32.07 1.80
C ARG A 108 -10.32 32.98 2.66
N ARG A 109 -10.16 34.29 2.48
CA ARG A 109 -11.02 35.34 3.03
C ARG A 109 -11.42 36.27 1.88
N GLY A 110 -12.59 36.02 1.28
CA GLY A 110 -12.98 36.64 0.02
C GLY A 110 -12.02 36.27 -1.11
N LYS A 111 -11.42 37.28 -1.76
CA LYS A 111 -10.42 37.08 -2.83
C LYS A 111 -8.96 36.91 -2.35
N GLN A 112 -8.72 37.08 -1.05
CA GLN A 112 -7.38 37.04 -0.48
C GLN A 112 -7.10 35.72 0.21
N THR A 113 -5.85 35.27 0.15
CA THR A 113 -5.31 34.15 0.92
C THR A 113 -4.59 34.74 2.13
N VAL A 114 -5.04 34.41 3.34
CA VAL A 114 -4.50 34.94 4.59
C VAL A 114 -4.05 33.82 5.52
N PRO A 115 -2.99 34.01 6.32
CA PRO A 115 -2.55 33.00 7.28
C PRO A 115 -3.67 32.57 8.23
N ARG A 116 -3.66 31.29 8.62
CA ARG A 116 -4.56 30.79 9.67
C ARG A 116 -4.14 31.32 11.03
N VAL A 117 -5.12 31.70 11.83
CA VAL A 117 -4.92 32.11 13.24
C VAL A 117 -5.82 31.22 14.10
N PRO A 118 -5.24 30.45 15.05
CA PRO A 118 -3.81 30.26 15.27
C PRO A 118 -3.14 29.53 14.08
N ALA A 119 -1.84 29.75 13.89
CA ALA A 119 -1.07 29.05 12.88
C ALA A 119 -1.01 27.54 13.23
N PRO A 120 -1.16 26.63 12.24
CA PRO A 120 -1.00 25.22 12.49
C PRO A 120 0.43 24.89 12.91
N SER A 121 0.61 23.92 13.81
CA SER A 121 1.92 23.44 14.19
C SER A 121 2.64 22.76 13.02
N PRO A 122 3.98 22.64 13.03
CA PRO A 122 4.71 21.88 12.00
C PRO A 122 4.20 20.45 11.83
N ASP A 123 3.88 19.75 12.91
CA ASP A 123 3.29 18.41 12.87
C ASP A 123 1.92 18.40 12.19
N ASP A 124 1.06 19.42 12.47
CA ASP A 124 -0.24 19.55 11.80
C ASP A 124 -0.07 19.75 10.30
N VAL A 125 0.89 20.58 9.88
CA VAL A 125 1.18 20.79 8.46
C VAL A 125 1.61 19.49 7.79
N VAL A 126 2.62 18.82 8.35
CA VAL A 126 3.17 17.58 7.80
C VAL A 126 2.13 16.45 7.78
N SER A 127 1.28 16.37 8.81
CA SER A 127 0.24 15.34 8.90
C SER A 127 -0.79 15.40 7.77
N ARG A 128 -1.03 16.59 7.20
CA ARG A 128 -1.99 16.83 6.13
C ARG A 128 -1.41 16.70 4.72
N LEU A 129 -0.09 16.56 4.60
CA LEU A 129 0.56 16.31 3.32
C LEU A 129 0.26 14.89 2.85
N THR A 130 -0.19 14.76 1.61
CA THR A 130 -0.49 13.45 0.99
C THR A 130 0.78 12.78 0.49
N PHE A 131 0.71 11.46 0.22
CA PHE A 131 1.85 10.68 -0.28
C PHE A 131 2.56 11.33 -1.46
N GLY A 132 1.79 11.87 -2.43
CA GLY A 132 2.36 12.49 -3.63
C GLY A 132 3.24 13.72 -3.41
N PHE A 133 3.24 14.31 -2.22
CA PHE A 133 4.17 15.40 -1.88
C PHE A 133 5.63 14.89 -1.76
N TRP A 134 5.84 13.72 -1.18
CA TRP A 134 7.15 13.23 -0.78
C TRP A 134 8.08 12.87 -1.95
N PRO A 135 7.63 12.21 -3.04
CA PRO A 135 8.47 12.04 -4.21
C PRO A 135 8.99 13.35 -4.78
N HIS A 136 8.11 14.37 -4.88
CA HIS A 136 8.48 15.67 -5.44
C HIS A 136 9.43 16.48 -4.54
N LEU A 137 9.46 16.20 -3.24
CA LEU A 137 10.44 16.81 -2.35
C LEU A 137 11.89 16.52 -2.78
N LEU A 138 12.16 15.37 -3.42
CA LEU A 138 13.48 15.00 -3.96
C LEU A 138 13.96 15.91 -5.11
N ASP A 139 13.06 16.76 -5.66
CA ASP A 139 13.40 17.78 -6.66
C ASP A 139 13.91 19.08 -6.08
N LEU A 140 13.83 19.23 -4.77
CA LEU A 140 14.29 20.41 -4.07
C LEU A 140 15.80 20.60 -4.31
N ARG A 141 16.15 21.78 -4.83
CA ARG A 141 17.53 22.10 -5.22
C ARG A 141 18.20 23.09 -4.27
N LYS A 142 17.44 24.03 -3.72
CA LYS A 142 17.94 25.15 -2.95
C LYS A 142 17.04 25.46 -1.75
N ASP A 143 17.63 26.06 -0.74
CA ASP A 143 16.87 26.70 0.33
C ASP A 143 16.43 28.13 -0.06
N VAL A 144 15.77 28.84 0.86
CA VAL A 144 15.31 30.23 0.63
C VAL A 144 16.47 31.22 0.50
N HIS A 145 17.67 30.87 0.96
CA HIS A 145 18.91 31.66 0.82
C HIS A 145 19.70 31.30 -0.43
N GLN A 146 19.10 30.53 -1.36
CA GLN A 146 19.70 30.06 -2.60
C GLN A 146 20.88 29.08 -2.40
N GLN A 147 21.08 28.56 -1.19
CA GLN A 147 22.10 27.55 -0.92
C GLN A 147 21.64 26.18 -1.44
N PRO A 148 22.54 25.39 -2.05
CA PRO A 148 22.20 24.04 -2.51
C PRO A 148 21.75 23.14 -1.36
N VAL A 149 20.68 22.36 -1.58
CA VAL A 149 20.26 21.32 -0.64
C VAL A 149 21.21 20.14 -0.71
N ASP A 150 21.85 19.82 0.40
CA ASP A 150 22.71 18.65 0.52
C ASP A 150 21.88 17.38 0.82
N TRP A 151 21.46 16.70 -0.25
CA TRP A 151 20.70 15.48 -0.16
C TRP A 151 21.46 14.29 0.40
N GLY A 152 22.80 14.33 0.39
CA GLY A 152 23.63 13.24 0.88
C GLY A 152 23.30 12.84 2.32
N PRO A 153 23.59 13.70 3.30
CA PRO A 153 23.29 13.42 4.70
C PRO A 153 21.79 13.34 5.00
N ILE A 154 20.93 14.10 4.28
CA ILE A 154 19.48 14.04 4.48
C ILE A 154 18.98 12.62 4.24
N LEU A 155 19.32 12.00 3.11
CA LEU A 155 18.82 10.68 2.75
C LEU A 155 19.49 9.55 3.54
N VAL A 156 20.68 9.74 4.08
CA VAL A 156 21.26 8.82 5.08
C VAL A 156 20.39 8.77 6.33
N ASP A 157 19.90 9.92 6.79
CA ASP A 157 19.01 9.98 7.98
C ASP A 157 17.60 9.51 7.69
N VAL A 158 17.07 9.80 6.49
CA VAL A 158 15.72 9.37 6.07
C VAL A 158 15.63 7.85 5.88
N LEU A 159 16.73 7.23 5.42
CA LEU A 159 16.78 5.81 5.04
C LEU A 159 17.79 5.01 5.90
N PRO A 160 17.61 4.97 7.23
CA PRO A 160 18.59 4.32 8.13
C PRO A 160 18.74 2.81 7.90
N GLY A 161 17.78 2.15 7.26
CA GLY A 161 17.81 0.72 6.89
C GLY A 161 18.36 0.44 5.49
N HIS A 162 18.64 1.47 4.68
CA HIS A 162 19.16 1.24 3.35
C HIS A 162 20.63 0.79 3.37
N ARG A 163 20.97 -0.17 2.47
CA ARG A 163 22.35 -0.72 2.39
C ARG A 163 23.42 0.33 2.08
N GLN A 164 23.08 1.40 1.36
CA GLN A 164 23.98 2.50 1.03
C GLN A 164 23.83 3.60 2.08
N ARG A 165 24.81 3.65 2.99
CA ARG A 165 24.87 4.58 4.13
C ARG A 165 25.77 5.80 3.88
N GLN A 166 26.34 5.93 2.69
CA GLN A 166 27.28 7.00 2.37
C GLN A 166 26.54 8.20 1.75
N ALA A 167 26.79 9.40 2.27
CA ALA A 167 26.24 10.63 1.74
C ALA A 167 26.59 10.84 0.25
N THR A 168 27.81 10.45 -0.16
CA THR A 168 28.28 10.51 -1.56
C THR A 168 27.44 9.67 -2.54
N HIS A 169 26.79 8.60 -2.06
CA HIS A 169 25.84 7.84 -2.86
C HIS A 169 24.61 8.69 -3.19
N TRP A 170 24.00 9.28 -2.16
CA TRP A 170 22.76 10.04 -2.28
C TRP A 170 22.95 11.44 -2.88
N ALA A 171 24.17 11.98 -2.89
CA ALA A 171 24.50 13.19 -3.61
C ALA A 171 24.30 13.05 -5.14
N LYS A 172 24.38 11.83 -5.68
CA LYS A 172 24.25 11.58 -7.12
C LYS A 172 22.78 11.58 -7.55
N PRO A 173 22.38 12.39 -8.57
CA PRO A 173 20.98 12.48 -9.03
C PRO A 173 20.36 11.12 -9.40
N LYS A 174 21.10 10.23 -10.06
CA LYS A 174 20.59 8.92 -10.48
C LYS A 174 20.06 8.05 -9.33
N HIS A 175 20.64 8.16 -8.13
CA HIS A 175 20.20 7.39 -6.96
C HIS A 175 18.95 8.00 -6.34
N ARG A 176 18.85 9.34 -6.35
CA ARG A 176 17.63 10.04 -5.97
C ARG A 176 16.48 9.76 -6.95
N ASP A 177 16.79 9.65 -8.25
CA ASP A 177 15.80 9.28 -9.28
C ASP A 177 15.28 7.85 -9.09
N ALA A 178 16.12 6.91 -8.65
CA ALA A 178 15.67 5.57 -8.30
C ALA A 178 14.77 5.57 -7.06
N LEU A 179 15.12 6.35 -6.03
CA LEU A 179 14.27 6.53 -4.85
C LEU A 179 12.94 7.22 -5.23
N PHE A 180 13.00 8.26 -6.06
CA PHE A 180 11.78 8.90 -6.59
C PHE A 180 10.85 7.85 -7.23
N ALA A 181 11.38 7.03 -8.14
CA ALA A 181 10.59 6.02 -8.84
C ALA A 181 9.99 4.97 -7.89
N ARG A 182 10.69 4.61 -6.80
CA ARG A 182 10.17 3.72 -5.76
C ARG A 182 9.03 4.37 -4.97
N LEU A 183 9.14 5.64 -4.60
CA LEU A 183 8.08 6.40 -3.92
C LEU A 183 6.88 6.60 -4.83
N ASP A 184 7.13 6.95 -6.10
CA ASP A 184 6.09 7.15 -7.11
C ASP A 184 5.27 5.87 -7.36
N LEU A 185 5.93 4.71 -7.44
CA LEU A 185 5.27 3.40 -7.53
C LEU A 185 4.32 3.14 -6.35
N CYS A 186 4.75 3.47 -5.13
CA CYS A 186 3.88 3.33 -3.95
C CYS A 186 2.69 4.31 -4.01
N ASN A 187 2.92 5.53 -4.46
CA ASN A 187 1.88 6.54 -4.65
C ASN A 187 0.87 6.13 -5.74
N GLU A 188 1.34 5.63 -6.88
CA GLU A 188 0.48 5.10 -7.95
C GLU A 188 -0.39 3.93 -7.46
N LEU A 189 0.21 2.98 -6.73
CA LEU A 189 -0.53 1.85 -6.16
C LEU A 189 -1.58 2.30 -5.14
N ARG A 190 -1.21 3.23 -4.25
CA ARG A 190 -2.12 3.85 -3.28
C ARG A 190 -3.30 4.55 -3.98
N ASN A 191 -3.04 5.32 -5.03
CA ASN A 191 -4.06 6.03 -5.78
C ASN A 191 -5.00 5.07 -6.51
N ARG A 192 -4.48 4.02 -7.14
CA ARG A 192 -5.27 2.97 -7.76
C ARG A 192 -6.24 2.33 -6.78
N ILE A 193 -5.77 2.01 -5.57
CA ILE A 193 -6.61 1.45 -4.50
C ILE A 193 -7.66 2.48 -4.05
N ALA A 194 -7.28 3.73 -3.83
CA ALA A 194 -8.20 4.80 -3.40
C ALA A 194 -9.30 5.10 -4.42
N HIS A 195 -9.03 4.87 -5.71
CA HIS A 195 -10.01 4.99 -6.79
C HIS A 195 -10.78 3.68 -7.04
N HIS A 196 -10.62 2.66 -6.20
CA HIS A 196 -11.25 1.34 -6.34
C HIS A 196 -10.98 0.68 -7.70
N GLU A 197 -9.82 0.93 -8.29
CA GLU A 197 -9.39 0.27 -9.51
C GLU A 197 -8.89 -1.15 -9.23
N PRO A 198 -9.05 -2.11 -10.16
CA PRO A 198 -8.47 -3.43 -10.02
C PRO A 198 -6.95 -3.36 -9.91
N ILE A 199 -6.38 -3.81 -8.77
CA ILE A 199 -4.94 -3.73 -8.51
C ILE A 199 -4.11 -4.69 -9.36
N TRP A 200 -4.70 -5.74 -9.87
CA TRP A 200 -4.07 -6.73 -10.76
C TRP A 200 -3.96 -6.24 -12.23
N LYS A 201 -4.79 -5.26 -12.64
CA LYS A 201 -4.77 -4.70 -13.99
C LYS A 201 -3.65 -3.68 -14.12
N LEU A 202 -2.42 -4.18 -14.20
CA LEU A 202 -1.20 -3.38 -14.20
C LEU A 202 -0.68 -3.16 -15.63
N GLY A 203 -0.10 -1.99 -15.86
CA GLY A 203 0.68 -1.71 -17.07
C GLY A 203 2.05 -2.40 -17.08
N PRO A 204 2.91 -2.06 -18.07
CA PRO A 204 4.30 -2.50 -18.08
C PRO A 204 5.03 -2.08 -16.81
N LEU A 205 5.92 -2.94 -16.32
CA LEU A 205 6.83 -2.56 -15.24
C LEU A 205 7.97 -1.74 -15.80
N MET A 206 8.09 -0.52 -15.31
CA MET A 206 9.15 0.39 -15.74
C MET A 206 10.36 0.28 -14.81
N SER A 207 11.55 0.60 -15.35
CA SER A 207 12.78 0.71 -14.56
C SER A 207 12.63 1.75 -13.45
N GLU A 208 13.28 1.52 -12.30
CA GLU A 208 13.35 2.49 -11.21
C GLU A 208 14.32 3.63 -11.57
N SER A 209 13.88 4.44 -12.50
CA SER A 209 14.57 5.63 -12.98
C SER A 209 13.55 6.72 -13.24
N ARG A 210 13.99 7.96 -13.25
CA ARG A 210 13.12 9.08 -13.60
C ARG A 210 13.45 9.55 -15.01
N PRO A 211 12.47 9.71 -15.90
CA PRO A 211 12.72 10.30 -17.21
C PRO A 211 13.16 11.76 -17.02
N ARG A 212 14.31 12.10 -17.58
CA ARG A 212 14.82 13.47 -17.64
C ARG A 212 15.15 13.82 -19.08
N HIS A 213 14.85 15.03 -19.49
CA HIS A 213 15.24 15.56 -20.82
C HIS A 213 14.82 14.66 -22.02
N GLY A 214 13.57 14.15 -22.00
CA GLY A 214 13.05 13.36 -23.12
C GLY A 214 13.45 11.87 -23.12
N THR A 215 14.20 11.40 -22.11
CA THR A 215 14.48 9.96 -21.96
C THR A 215 13.24 9.23 -21.46
N GLN A 216 12.94 8.06 -22.02
CA GLN A 216 11.87 7.19 -21.53
C GLN A 216 12.42 6.19 -20.52
N ARG A 217 11.57 5.79 -19.56
CA ARG A 217 11.88 4.66 -18.68
C ARG A 217 11.96 3.38 -19.51
N ALA A 218 12.96 2.54 -19.28
CA ALA A 218 13.02 1.23 -19.90
C ALA A 218 11.94 0.31 -19.32
N VAL A 219 11.30 -0.47 -20.20
CA VAL A 219 10.35 -1.53 -19.77
C VAL A 219 11.16 -2.71 -19.23
N GLN A 220 10.95 -3.04 -17.96
CA GLN A 220 11.57 -4.20 -17.29
C GLN A 220 10.77 -5.49 -17.52
N ALA A 221 9.44 -5.38 -17.56
CA ALA A 221 8.55 -6.48 -17.87
C ALA A 221 7.26 -5.98 -18.52
N PRO A 222 6.65 -6.72 -19.46
CA PRO A 222 5.39 -6.34 -20.10
C PRO A 222 4.24 -6.30 -19.07
N ALA A 223 3.11 -5.73 -19.47
CA ALA A 223 1.88 -5.82 -18.69
C ALA A 223 1.48 -7.29 -18.49
N PRO A 224 0.99 -7.69 -17.31
CA PRO A 224 0.51 -9.05 -17.11
C PRO A 224 -0.64 -9.39 -18.05
N SER A 225 -0.55 -10.54 -18.73
CA SER A 225 -1.55 -11.05 -19.65
C SER A 225 -2.33 -12.24 -19.09
N THR A 226 -1.83 -12.84 -18.01
CA THR A 226 -2.42 -14.00 -17.34
C THR A 226 -2.58 -13.76 -15.83
N PRO A 227 -3.52 -14.47 -15.16
CA PRO A 227 -3.65 -14.43 -13.71
C PRO A 227 -2.35 -14.75 -12.95
N ALA A 228 -1.56 -15.70 -13.44
CA ALA A 228 -0.27 -16.07 -12.85
C ALA A 228 0.73 -14.93 -12.93
N GLU A 229 0.87 -14.28 -14.09
CA GLU A 229 1.73 -13.11 -14.27
C GLU A 229 1.28 -11.92 -13.41
N ALA A 230 -0.05 -11.74 -13.24
CA ALA A 230 -0.58 -10.71 -12.37
C ALA A 230 -0.21 -10.95 -10.90
N LEU A 231 -0.29 -12.20 -10.41
CA LEU A 231 0.16 -12.55 -9.06
C LEU A 231 1.65 -12.32 -8.87
N ILE A 232 2.50 -12.77 -9.80
CA ILE A 232 3.95 -12.53 -9.76
C ILE A 232 4.24 -11.03 -9.70
N ARG A 233 3.53 -10.22 -10.49
CA ARG A 233 3.68 -8.77 -10.49
C ARG A 233 3.24 -8.15 -9.16
N LEU A 234 2.12 -8.59 -8.58
CA LEU A 234 1.63 -8.10 -7.29
C LEU A 234 2.58 -8.46 -6.15
N HIS A 235 3.17 -9.67 -6.16
CA HIS A 235 4.24 -10.04 -5.23
C HIS A 235 5.42 -9.08 -5.32
N LEU A 236 5.94 -8.85 -6.52
CA LEU A 236 7.05 -7.93 -6.74
C LEU A 236 6.74 -6.51 -6.23
N LEU A 237 5.51 -6.02 -6.46
CA LEU A 237 5.10 -4.70 -5.97
C LEU A 237 5.04 -4.67 -4.44
N TYR A 238 4.51 -5.74 -3.82
CA TYR A 238 4.47 -5.86 -2.37
C TYR A 238 5.89 -5.91 -1.77
N ASP A 239 6.78 -6.70 -2.34
CA ASP A 239 8.18 -6.77 -1.90
C ASP A 239 8.87 -5.40 -1.97
N ARG A 240 8.61 -4.62 -3.01
CA ARG A 240 9.11 -3.26 -3.15
C ARG A 240 8.58 -2.30 -2.07
N VAL A 241 7.31 -2.45 -1.68
CA VAL A 241 6.71 -1.68 -0.57
C VAL A 241 7.36 -2.06 0.76
N ILE A 242 7.57 -3.36 1.03
CA ILE A 242 8.21 -3.84 2.25
C ILE A 242 9.70 -3.45 2.29
N GLU A 243 10.40 -3.53 1.16
CA GLU A 243 11.78 -3.08 1.06
C GLU A 243 11.91 -1.58 1.38
N LEU A 244 10.99 -0.74 0.87
CA LEU A 244 10.94 0.68 1.21
C LEU A 244 10.70 0.89 2.71
N LEU A 245 9.76 0.13 3.32
CA LEU A 245 9.53 0.18 4.77
C LEU A 245 10.79 -0.17 5.56
N THR A 246 11.53 -1.19 5.09
CA THR A 246 12.81 -1.61 5.68
C THR A 246 13.87 -0.51 5.58
N TRP A 247 13.94 0.19 4.45
CA TRP A 247 14.86 1.33 4.30
C TRP A 247 14.54 2.47 5.25
N LEU A 248 13.25 2.76 5.44
CA LEU A 248 12.77 3.82 6.31
C LEU A 248 12.91 3.48 7.80
N SER A 249 12.60 2.24 8.19
CA SER A 249 12.65 1.78 9.58
C SER A 249 12.73 0.25 9.65
N PRO A 250 13.91 -0.33 9.89
CA PRO A 250 14.07 -1.77 10.06
C PRO A 250 13.20 -2.35 11.17
N ASP A 251 13.05 -1.63 12.29
CA ASP A 251 12.28 -2.10 13.44
C ASP A 251 10.78 -2.21 13.14
N ILE A 252 10.22 -1.18 12.46
CA ILE A 252 8.81 -1.22 12.03
C ILE A 252 8.61 -2.29 10.96
N ALA A 253 9.54 -2.47 10.04
CA ALA A 253 9.48 -3.52 9.05
C ALA A 253 9.51 -4.92 9.70
N ALA A 254 10.35 -5.14 10.71
CA ALA A 254 10.39 -6.39 11.47
C ALA A 254 9.07 -6.65 12.22
N GLN A 255 8.49 -5.63 12.86
CA GLN A 255 7.18 -5.75 13.51
C GLN A 255 6.07 -6.04 12.49
N HIS A 256 6.10 -5.40 11.32
CA HIS A 256 5.14 -5.65 10.25
C HIS A 256 5.24 -7.09 9.73
N ALA A 257 6.45 -7.62 9.57
CA ALA A 257 6.69 -8.98 9.04
C ALA A 257 6.03 -10.11 9.85
N VAL A 258 5.76 -9.88 11.14
CA VAL A 258 5.04 -10.84 12.01
C VAL A 258 3.57 -10.46 12.24
N SER A 259 3.07 -9.43 11.59
CA SER A 259 1.70 -8.96 11.76
C SER A 259 0.70 -9.81 10.95
N ASP A 260 -0.54 -9.91 11.46
CA ASP A 260 -1.65 -10.53 10.74
C ASP A 260 -1.86 -9.92 9.35
N MET A 261 -1.58 -8.64 9.22
CA MET A 261 -1.72 -7.91 7.96
C MET A 261 -0.72 -8.43 6.90
N HIS A 262 0.54 -8.62 7.28
CA HIS A 262 1.56 -9.18 6.39
C HIS A 262 1.22 -10.62 5.99
N LEU A 263 0.89 -11.45 6.97
CA LEU A 263 0.49 -12.85 6.75
C LEU A 263 -0.76 -12.94 5.86
N ARG A 264 -1.74 -12.06 6.05
CA ARG A 264 -2.94 -11.99 5.21
C ARG A 264 -2.59 -11.59 3.77
N CYS A 265 -1.69 -10.62 3.58
CA CYS A 265 -1.24 -10.22 2.26
C CYS A 265 -0.56 -11.38 1.53
N LEU A 266 0.40 -12.05 2.18
CA LEU A 266 1.08 -13.21 1.61
C LEU A 266 0.11 -14.33 1.21
N TYR A 267 -0.92 -14.59 2.04
CA TYR A 267 -1.97 -15.54 1.68
C TYR A 267 -2.72 -15.12 0.42
N LEU A 268 -3.19 -13.87 0.34
CA LEU A 268 -3.98 -13.37 -0.78
C LEU A 268 -3.21 -13.31 -2.09
N LEU A 269 -1.88 -13.22 -2.02
CA LEU A 269 -0.99 -13.25 -3.18
C LEU A 269 -0.72 -14.68 -3.71
N GLN A 270 -1.20 -15.74 -3.05
CA GLN A 270 -1.02 -17.11 -3.51
C GLN A 270 -2.06 -17.49 -4.58
N SER A 271 -1.64 -18.30 -5.56
CA SER A 271 -2.54 -18.84 -6.60
C SER A 271 -3.69 -19.66 -6.02
N GLN A 272 -3.45 -20.31 -4.90
CA GLN A 272 -4.43 -21.09 -4.16
C GLN A 272 -5.53 -20.21 -3.55
N ALA A 273 -5.15 -19.07 -2.97
CA ALA A 273 -6.13 -18.11 -2.45
C ALA A 273 -6.98 -17.56 -3.59
N LEU A 274 -6.36 -17.11 -4.68
CA LEU A 274 -7.08 -16.65 -5.87
C LEU A 274 -8.08 -17.71 -6.38
N SER A 275 -7.64 -18.98 -6.48
CA SER A 275 -8.49 -20.09 -6.91
C SER A 275 -9.64 -20.38 -5.92
N ALA A 276 -9.41 -20.21 -4.60
CA ALA A 276 -10.45 -20.40 -3.59
C ALA A 276 -11.54 -19.32 -3.71
N TYR A 277 -11.14 -18.07 -3.90
CA TYR A 277 -12.07 -16.96 -4.14
C TYR A 277 -12.83 -17.12 -5.47
N GLN A 278 -12.15 -17.51 -6.55
CA GLN A 278 -12.78 -17.76 -7.84
C GLN A 278 -13.82 -18.87 -7.76
N ARG A 279 -13.55 -19.96 -7.02
CA ARG A 279 -14.55 -21.02 -6.81
C ARG A 279 -15.75 -20.57 -5.98
N ALA A 280 -15.71 -19.38 -5.39
CA ALA A 280 -16.75 -18.80 -4.54
C ALA A 280 -17.23 -19.79 -3.45
N LEU A 281 -16.31 -20.62 -2.92
CA LEU A 281 -16.65 -21.59 -1.90
C LEU A 281 -16.96 -20.86 -0.59
N PRO A 282 -18.11 -21.16 0.05
CA PRO A 282 -18.44 -20.58 1.34
C PRO A 282 -17.42 -21.02 2.38
N PRO A 283 -17.18 -20.20 3.43
CA PRO A 283 -16.32 -20.61 4.54
C PRO A 283 -16.87 -21.85 5.21
N VAL A 284 -15.95 -22.69 5.69
CA VAL A 284 -16.30 -23.89 6.47
C VAL A 284 -16.54 -23.46 7.92
N GLU A 285 -17.75 -23.68 8.43
CA GLU A 285 -18.05 -23.46 9.82
C GLU A 285 -17.56 -24.64 10.67
N VAL A 286 -16.77 -24.35 11.69
CA VAL A 286 -16.25 -25.34 12.65
C VAL A 286 -16.67 -24.90 14.03
N ASP A 287 -17.50 -25.71 14.70
CA ASP A 287 -17.86 -25.49 16.09
C ASP A 287 -16.78 -26.08 17.01
N LEU A 288 -16.30 -25.30 17.97
CA LEU A 288 -15.30 -25.74 18.95
C LEU A 288 -15.76 -26.95 19.74
N ALA A 289 -17.05 -27.07 20.05
CA ALA A 289 -17.63 -28.24 20.72
C ALA A 289 -17.43 -29.54 19.93
N THR A 290 -17.31 -29.45 18.58
CA THR A 290 -17.06 -30.63 17.73
C THR A 290 -15.57 -31.00 17.60
N LEU A 291 -14.66 -30.13 18.09
CA LEU A 291 -13.21 -30.33 18.02
C LEU A 291 -12.66 -31.17 19.19
N GLY A 292 -13.48 -31.67 20.07
CA GLY A 292 -13.29 -32.47 21.29
C GLY A 292 -11.91 -33.08 21.62
N ASN A 293 -11.01 -33.21 20.65
CA ASN A 293 -9.63 -33.65 20.86
C ASN A 293 -8.68 -33.20 19.71
N LEU A 294 -7.38 -33.22 19.97
CA LEU A 294 -6.32 -32.84 19.05
C LEU A 294 -6.34 -33.63 17.72
N ARG A 295 -6.82 -34.86 17.73
CA ARG A 295 -6.89 -35.71 16.53
C ARG A 295 -7.96 -35.18 15.55
N THR A 296 -9.11 -34.84 16.09
CA THR A 296 -10.22 -34.22 15.32
C THR A 296 -9.82 -32.86 14.80
N LEU A 297 -9.19 -32.01 15.63
CA LEU A 297 -8.66 -30.72 15.23
C LEU A 297 -7.67 -30.86 14.05
N ARG A 298 -6.65 -31.72 14.19
CA ARG A 298 -5.68 -31.98 13.12
C ARG A 298 -6.33 -32.47 11.83
N LYS A 299 -7.32 -33.35 11.91
CA LYS A 299 -8.07 -33.84 10.75
C LYS A 299 -8.85 -32.71 10.05
N THR A 300 -9.53 -31.88 10.83
CA THR A 300 -10.29 -30.73 10.33
C THR A 300 -9.35 -29.71 9.67
N LEU A 301 -8.27 -29.32 10.32
CA LEU A 301 -7.30 -28.39 9.78
C LEU A 301 -6.66 -28.92 8.47
N ARG A 302 -6.28 -30.21 8.41
CA ARG A 302 -5.76 -30.82 7.19
C ARG A 302 -6.80 -30.86 6.06
N TYR A 303 -8.05 -31.14 6.36
CA TYR A 303 -9.14 -31.12 5.39
C TYR A 303 -9.35 -29.73 4.79
N VAL A 304 -9.37 -28.73 5.65
CA VAL A 304 -9.55 -27.34 5.23
C VAL A 304 -8.33 -26.82 4.48
N ALA A 305 -7.11 -27.14 4.96
CA ALA A 305 -5.89 -26.76 4.28
C ALA A 305 -5.82 -27.31 2.85
N ARG A 306 -6.24 -28.59 2.63
CA ARG A 306 -6.29 -29.18 1.29
C ARG A 306 -7.30 -28.50 0.36
N ARG A 307 -8.42 -27.99 0.90
CA ARG A 307 -9.47 -27.31 0.12
C ARG A 307 -9.25 -25.81 0.04
N GLN A 308 -8.37 -25.28 0.87
CA GLN A 308 -8.04 -23.85 0.97
C GLN A 308 -9.27 -22.96 1.16
N GLN A 309 -10.26 -23.47 1.86
CA GLN A 309 -11.44 -22.73 2.26
C GLN A 309 -11.15 -21.94 3.54
N PRO A 310 -11.67 -20.71 3.67
CA PRO A 310 -11.67 -20.01 4.96
C PRO A 310 -12.45 -20.81 6.01
N ILE A 311 -12.00 -20.75 7.26
CA ILE A 311 -12.69 -21.38 8.38
C ILE A 311 -13.29 -20.30 9.26
N LEU A 312 -14.56 -20.45 9.60
CA LEU A 312 -15.23 -19.71 10.66
C LEU A 312 -15.25 -20.59 11.92
N LEU A 313 -14.49 -20.22 12.94
CA LEU A 313 -14.56 -20.87 14.25
C LEU A 313 -15.72 -20.29 15.04
N LYS A 314 -16.60 -21.15 15.52
CA LYS A 314 -17.75 -20.80 16.35
C LYS A 314 -17.71 -21.57 17.67
N ASP A 315 -18.31 -20.99 18.69
CA ASP A 315 -18.71 -21.65 19.94
C ASP A 315 -20.23 -21.49 20.04
N GLY A 316 -20.96 -22.53 19.65
CA GLY A 316 -22.39 -22.46 19.43
C GLY A 316 -22.77 -21.40 18.36
N HIS A 317 -23.44 -20.33 18.77
CA HIS A 317 -23.82 -19.24 17.88
C HIS A 317 -22.79 -18.10 17.80
N ARG A 318 -21.76 -18.12 18.67
CA ARG A 318 -20.76 -17.04 18.76
C ARG A 318 -19.62 -17.28 17.78
N LEU A 319 -19.33 -16.31 16.89
CA LEU A 319 -18.13 -16.30 16.09
C LEU A 319 -16.93 -15.98 16.98
N ILE A 320 -15.91 -16.87 17.02
CA ILE A 320 -14.70 -16.72 17.82
C ILE A 320 -13.53 -16.25 16.96
N GLY A 321 -13.44 -16.75 15.71
CA GLY A 321 -12.33 -16.44 14.86
C GLY A 321 -12.55 -16.82 13.41
N HIS A 322 -11.67 -16.28 12.58
CA HIS A 322 -11.57 -16.58 11.16
C HIS A 322 -10.14 -17.05 10.88
N LEU A 323 -9.98 -18.25 10.32
CA LEU A 323 -8.69 -18.81 9.96
C LEU A 323 -8.56 -18.92 8.46
N ASN A 324 -7.44 -18.44 7.95
CA ASN A 324 -7.01 -18.64 6.57
C ASN A 324 -5.79 -19.57 6.59
N CYS A 325 -5.78 -20.57 5.70
CA CYS A 325 -4.61 -21.43 5.57
C CYS A 325 -3.54 -20.71 4.75
N VAL A 326 -2.49 -20.25 5.40
CA VAL A 326 -1.25 -19.83 4.73
C VAL A 326 -0.40 -21.08 4.57
N ILE A 327 -0.09 -21.45 3.34
CA ILE A 327 0.89 -22.50 3.06
C ILE A 327 2.21 -21.77 2.83
N SER A 328 3.14 -21.95 3.75
CA SER A 328 4.54 -21.52 3.62
C SER A 328 5.27 -22.40 2.61
#